data_3c1486a6e9875ed8e9a8f78e3596fa69
#
_entry.id   3c1486a6e9875ed8e9a8f78e3596fa69
#
_cell.length_a   1.000
_cell.length_b   1.000
_cell.length_c   1.000
_cell.angle_alpha   90.00
_cell.angle_beta   90.00
_cell.angle_gamma   90.00
#
_symmetry.space_group_name_H-M   'P 1'
#
loop_
_entity.id
_entity.type
_entity.pdbx_description
1 polymer ?
#
loop_
_entity_poly.entity_id
_entity_poly.type
_entity_poly.pdbx_seq_one_letter_code
_entity_poly.pdbx_strand_id
1 'polypeptide(L)'
;MTQFISTLVGIFQSSGFARFGEPGGYLYAIMICVGCFLLYLAIVKEFEPLILLPMAFGMILANLPGSGIIHMQYFVGDGLEHPMWIEILNNGGLADMLYMGVKLGIYPPLIFLGIGTMTDFAPLISNPKSLLLGAAAQFGIFGTYMGARLLAATGLVDFTQKQSAAIAIIGGADGPTAIFVTSRLAPELLGSIAVAAYSYMALVPVIQPPIMKALTSKKERTVVMKQLRTVTKTEKIVFPIMVTIIVSLIVPDAAVLVGMLMLGNLMKESGVVDRIQKTAGNELMNIITIFLALSVGCTTSANTFLNTRTLFIIVLGLIAFSFGTAAGVLCGKVMYALTGGQVNPLIGSAGVSAVPMAARVSQKVGQSENPSNFLLMHAMGPNVAGVIGSAVAAGILINIFG
;
A
#
# COMPACT_ATOMS: atom_id res chain seq x y z
N MET A 1 -25.80 0.67 51.31
CA MET A 1 -26.56 0.77 50.02
C MET A 1 -26.18 2.03 49.24
N THR A 2 -26.12 3.21 49.86
CA THR A 2 -25.70 4.48 49.24
C THR A 2 -24.29 4.43 48.61
N GLN A 3 -23.30 3.87 49.33
CA GLN A 3 -21.93 3.75 48.88
C GLN A 3 -21.80 2.78 47.65
N PHE A 4 -22.59 1.71 47.64
CA PHE A 4 -22.63 0.79 46.49
C PHE A 4 -23.24 1.45 45.26
N ILE A 5 -24.34 2.20 45.42
CA ILE A 5 -24.98 2.95 44.34
C ILE A 5 -24.03 4.04 43.80
N SER A 6 -23.34 4.79 44.68
CA SER A 6 -22.38 5.81 44.26
C SER A 6 -21.20 5.21 43.51
N THR A 7 -20.73 4.02 43.91
CA THR A 7 -19.67 3.31 43.19
C THR A 7 -20.14 2.86 41.81
N LEU A 8 -21.35 2.30 41.67
CA LEU A 8 -21.92 1.93 40.38
C LEU A 8 -22.13 3.13 39.45
N VAL A 9 -22.63 4.24 40.00
CA VAL A 9 -22.77 5.49 39.25
C VAL A 9 -21.39 6.01 38.81
N GLY A 10 -20.38 5.95 39.69
CA GLY A 10 -19.00 6.33 39.34
C GLY A 10 -18.41 5.46 38.23
N ILE A 11 -18.62 4.14 38.27
CA ILE A 11 -18.20 3.22 37.23
C ILE A 11 -18.89 3.56 35.90
N PHE A 12 -20.19 3.83 35.90
CA PHE A 12 -20.91 4.20 34.70
C PHE A 12 -20.44 5.55 34.15
N GLN A 13 -20.25 6.55 34.98
CA GLN A 13 -19.76 7.87 34.60
C GLN A 13 -18.31 7.83 34.03
N SER A 14 -17.47 6.93 34.57
CA SER A 14 -16.11 6.72 34.05
C SER A 14 -16.06 5.79 32.82
N SER A 15 -17.18 5.14 32.50
CA SER A 15 -17.23 4.22 31.34
C SER A 15 -17.24 4.96 30.04
N GLY A 16 -16.75 4.29 28.95
CA GLY A 16 -16.84 4.80 27.59
C GLY A 16 -18.27 5.09 27.14
N PHE A 17 -19.28 4.44 27.72
CA PHE A 17 -20.69 4.68 27.41
C PHE A 17 -21.14 6.09 27.73
N ALA A 18 -20.71 6.63 28.88
CA ALA A 18 -21.05 8.00 29.30
C ALA A 18 -20.46 9.02 28.29
N ARG A 19 -19.28 8.75 27.74
CA ARG A 19 -18.60 9.63 26.78
C ARG A 19 -19.25 9.69 25.40
N PHE A 20 -20.09 8.74 25.02
CA PHE A 20 -20.92 8.87 23.81
C PHE A 20 -21.95 9.99 23.91
N GLY A 21 -22.37 10.36 25.12
CA GLY A 21 -23.27 11.49 25.38
C GLY A 21 -22.59 12.87 25.38
N GLU A 22 -21.26 12.93 25.35
CA GLU A 22 -20.50 14.18 25.27
C GLU A 22 -20.58 14.82 23.87
N PRO A 23 -20.39 16.15 23.75
CA PRO A 23 -20.31 16.81 22.44
C PRO A 23 -19.26 16.16 21.53
N GLY A 24 -19.69 15.68 20.36
CA GLY A 24 -18.81 14.95 19.42
C GLY A 24 -18.72 13.44 19.68
N GLY A 25 -19.33 12.89 20.72
CA GLY A 25 -19.32 11.45 21.02
C GLY A 25 -19.89 10.57 19.90
N TYR A 26 -20.82 11.09 19.10
CA TYR A 26 -21.37 10.41 17.93
C TYR A 26 -20.29 10.10 16.84
N LEU A 27 -19.22 10.89 16.77
CA LEU A 27 -18.13 10.67 15.80
C LEU A 27 -17.40 9.36 16.10
N TYR A 28 -17.24 8.99 17.36
CA TYR A 28 -16.67 7.69 17.76
C TYR A 28 -17.57 6.54 17.30
N ALA A 29 -18.90 6.68 17.45
CA ALA A 29 -19.84 5.67 16.97
C ALA A 29 -19.76 5.49 15.44
N ILE A 30 -19.64 6.59 14.69
CA ILE A 30 -19.45 6.54 13.24
C ILE A 30 -18.17 5.78 12.90
N MET A 31 -17.04 6.08 13.57
CA MET A 31 -15.77 5.40 13.31
C MET A 31 -15.80 3.92 13.67
N ILE A 32 -16.49 3.54 14.73
CA ILE A 32 -16.72 2.13 15.08
C ILE A 32 -17.52 1.44 13.95
N CYS A 33 -18.56 2.08 13.42
CA CYS A 33 -19.33 1.56 12.29
C CYS A 33 -18.44 1.43 11.03
N VAL A 34 -17.57 2.41 10.75
CA VAL A 34 -16.60 2.32 9.65
C VAL A 34 -15.65 1.15 9.86
N GLY A 35 -15.11 0.98 11.07
CA GLY A 35 -14.27 -0.17 11.42
C GLY A 35 -14.98 -1.51 11.23
N CYS A 36 -16.24 -1.62 11.69
CA CYS A 36 -17.07 -2.81 11.47
C CYS A 36 -17.33 -3.08 9.98
N PHE A 37 -17.55 -2.04 9.18
CA PHE A 37 -17.70 -2.16 7.73
C PHE A 37 -16.41 -2.68 7.08
N LEU A 38 -15.25 -2.16 7.47
CA LEU A 38 -13.96 -2.66 6.96
C LEU A 38 -13.71 -4.12 7.40
N LEU A 39 -14.11 -4.51 8.62
CA LEU A 39 -14.08 -5.91 9.05
C LEU A 39 -14.98 -6.79 8.19
N TYR A 40 -16.19 -6.32 7.85
CA TYR A 40 -17.06 -7.02 6.92
C TYR A 40 -16.41 -7.24 5.55
N LEU A 41 -15.73 -6.23 5.00
CA LEU A 41 -15.00 -6.34 3.75
C LEU A 41 -13.84 -7.36 3.86
N ALA A 42 -13.11 -7.35 4.96
CA ALA A 42 -12.00 -8.28 5.19
C ALA A 42 -12.48 -9.73 5.35
N ILE A 43 -13.54 -9.96 6.15
CA ILE A 43 -13.98 -11.32 6.55
C ILE A 43 -14.92 -11.92 5.50
N VAL A 44 -15.92 -11.16 5.01
CA VAL A 44 -16.97 -11.71 4.14
C VAL A 44 -16.62 -11.57 2.66
N LYS A 45 -15.93 -10.48 2.30
CA LYS A 45 -15.49 -10.24 0.91
C LYS A 45 -14.06 -10.71 0.64
N GLU A 46 -13.33 -11.11 1.69
CA GLU A 46 -11.95 -11.56 1.61
C GLU A 46 -11.01 -10.52 0.95
N PHE A 47 -11.30 -9.23 1.16
CA PHE A 47 -10.52 -8.13 0.63
C PHE A 47 -9.29 -7.88 1.51
N GLU A 48 -8.10 -8.26 1.01
CA GLU A 48 -6.81 -8.10 1.70
C GLU A 48 -6.86 -8.43 3.21
N PRO A 49 -7.40 -9.60 3.60
CA PRO A 49 -7.77 -9.90 4.99
C PRO A 49 -6.58 -9.81 5.95
N LEU A 50 -5.37 -10.13 5.50
CA LEU A 50 -4.17 -10.14 6.35
C LEU A 50 -3.83 -8.76 6.92
N ILE A 51 -4.15 -7.70 6.20
CA ILE A 51 -3.85 -6.32 6.62
C ILE A 51 -5.12 -5.61 7.05
N LEU A 52 -6.20 -5.74 6.28
CA LEU A 52 -7.42 -4.98 6.54
C LEU A 52 -8.09 -5.37 7.86
N LEU A 53 -8.03 -6.65 8.25
CA LEU A 53 -8.64 -7.13 9.49
C LEU A 53 -7.97 -6.51 10.74
N PRO A 54 -6.66 -6.65 10.98
CA PRO A 54 -6.03 -6.06 12.16
C PRO A 54 -6.06 -4.52 12.11
N MET A 55 -6.02 -3.89 10.94
CA MET A 55 -6.14 -2.44 10.79
C MET A 55 -7.54 -1.94 11.18
N ALA A 56 -8.60 -2.58 10.69
CA ALA A 56 -9.97 -2.24 11.04
C ALA A 56 -10.25 -2.47 12.54
N PHE A 57 -9.68 -3.51 13.11
CA PHE A 57 -9.80 -3.76 14.55
C PHE A 57 -9.05 -2.71 15.36
N GLY A 58 -7.84 -2.30 14.94
CA GLY A 58 -7.11 -1.18 15.54
C GLY A 58 -7.89 0.13 15.49
N MET A 59 -8.56 0.41 14.36
CA MET A 59 -9.46 1.56 14.22
C MET A 59 -10.61 1.52 15.25
N ILE A 60 -11.23 0.36 15.46
CA ILE A 60 -12.28 0.21 16.49
C ILE A 60 -11.70 0.52 17.86
N LEU A 61 -10.56 -0.10 18.23
CA LEU A 61 -9.93 0.10 19.53
C LEU A 61 -9.60 1.57 19.81
N ALA A 62 -9.07 2.29 18.83
CA ALA A 62 -8.72 3.70 18.97
C ALA A 62 -9.94 4.62 19.11
N ASN A 63 -11.11 4.18 18.64
CA ASN A 63 -12.35 4.93 18.70
C ASN A 63 -13.30 4.46 19.80
N LEU A 64 -12.86 3.59 20.70
CA LEU A 64 -13.57 3.33 21.95
C LEU A 64 -13.34 4.52 22.90
N PRO A 65 -14.38 5.26 23.30
CA PRO A 65 -14.20 6.46 24.12
C PRO A 65 -13.51 6.13 25.44
N GLY A 66 -12.42 6.81 25.74
CA GLY A 66 -11.62 6.59 26.95
C GLY A 66 -10.64 5.44 26.92
N SER A 67 -10.47 4.76 25.78
CA SER A 67 -9.52 3.63 25.66
C SER A 67 -8.06 4.04 25.88
N GLY A 68 -7.66 5.26 25.47
CA GLY A 68 -6.29 5.75 25.59
C GLY A 68 -5.24 4.79 25.00
N ILE A 69 -5.61 4.03 23.93
CA ILE A 69 -4.77 2.95 23.42
C ILE A 69 -3.56 3.48 22.64
N ILE A 70 -3.67 4.69 22.08
CA ILE A 70 -2.59 5.36 21.36
C ILE A 70 -2.55 6.86 21.70
N HIS A 71 -1.35 7.40 21.83
CA HIS A 71 -1.10 8.79 22.19
C HIS A 71 -0.39 9.51 21.05
N MET A 72 -1.14 9.85 19.99
CA MET A 72 -0.58 10.46 18.79
C MET A 72 0.14 11.78 19.06
N GLN A 73 -0.19 12.50 20.17
CA GLN A 73 0.52 13.70 20.58
C GLN A 73 2.01 13.46 20.89
N TYR A 74 2.44 12.23 21.17
CA TYR A 74 3.85 11.91 21.34
C TYR A 74 4.62 11.78 20.02
N PHE A 75 3.92 11.62 18.91
CA PHE A 75 4.50 11.37 17.59
C PHE A 75 4.32 12.51 16.60
N VAL A 76 3.25 13.29 16.77
CA VAL A 76 2.85 14.36 15.85
C VAL A 76 2.31 15.54 16.65
N GLY A 77 2.81 16.75 16.41
CA GLY A 77 2.31 17.97 17.04
C GLY A 77 3.01 19.21 16.46
N ASP A 78 2.38 20.38 16.61
CA ASP A 78 2.95 21.66 16.19
C ASP A 78 4.23 21.93 16.98
N GLY A 79 5.35 22.15 16.28
CA GLY A 79 6.65 22.38 16.88
C GLY A 79 7.41 21.12 17.31
N LEU A 80 6.90 19.93 17.05
CA LEU A 80 7.58 18.66 17.30
C LEU A 80 8.50 18.33 16.11
N GLU A 81 9.80 18.58 16.25
CA GLU A 81 10.80 18.14 15.27
C GLU A 81 11.02 16.62 15.32
N HIS A 82 10.92 16.04 16.52
CA HIS A 82 11.12 14.61 16.76
C HIS A 82 10.05 14.05 17.70
N PRO A 83 9.71 12.74 17.63
CA PRO A 83 8.83 12.10 18.61
C PRO A 83 9.36 12.25 20.04
N MET A 84 8.43 12.32 20.98
CA MET A 84 8.75 12.43 22.42
C MET A 84 9.15 11.05 22.97
N TRP A 85 10.35 10.59 22.62
CA TRP A 85 10.83 9.22 22.90
C TRP A 85 10.76 8.85 24.37
N ILE A 86 11.10 9.77 25.27
CA ILE A 86 11.09 9.54 26.73
C ILE A 86 9.65 9.33 27.22
N GLU A 87 8.70 10.14 26.74
CA GLU A 87 7.29 10.02 27.09
C GLU A 87 6.69 8.70 26.58
N ILE A 88 7.04 8.32 25.33
CA ILE A 88 6.61 7.04 24.75
C ILE A 88 7.09 5.87 25.59
N LEU A 89 8.37 5.87 26.02
CA LEU A 89 8.94 4.80 26.82
C LEU A 89 8.38 4.72 28.24
N ASN A 90 8.07 5.87 28.85
CA ASN A 90 7.61 5.92 30.24
C ASN A 90 6.08 5.78 30.37
N ASN A 91 5.33 6.36 29.43
CA ASN A 91 3.87 6.54 29.52
C ASN A 91 3.12 5.90 28.34
N GLY A 92 3.82 5.40 27.31
CA GLY A 92 3.21 4.77 26.15
C GLY A 92 2.65 3.39 26.43
N GLY A 93 1.54 3.06 25.75
CA GLY A 93 0.94 1.74 25.74
C GLY A 93 1.47 0.83 24.64
N LEU A 94 0.84 -0.34 24.48
CA LEU A 94 1.22 -1.32 23.45
C LEU A 94 1.17 -0.72 22.04
N ALA A 95 0.10 0.02 21.70
CA ALA A 95 -0.05 0.58 20.37
C ALA A 95 1.00 1.66 20.08
N ASP A 96 1.40 2.47 21.09
CA ASP A 96 2.48 3.45 20.95
C ASP A 96 3.81 2.75 20.66
N MET A 97 4.13 1.67 21.39
CA MET A 97 5.35 0.89 21.18
C MET A 97 5.38 0.25 19.79
N LEU A 98 4.28 -0.32 19.33
CA LEU A 98 4.19 -0.87 17.98
C LEU A 98 4.29 0.23 16.91
N TYR A 99 3.68 1.40 17.14
CA TYR A 99 3.74 2.51 16.21
C TYR A 99 5.16 3.09 16.05
N MET A 100 6.03 2.93 17.04
CA MET A 100 7.46 3.27 16.89
C MET A 100 8.10 2.57 15.69
N GLY A 101 7.78 1.30 15.44
CA GLY A 101 8.30 0.57 14.29
C GLY A 101 7.83 1.13 12.94
N VAL A 102 6.63 1.74 12.91
CA VAL A 102 6.15 2.50 11.73
C VAL A 102 6.92 3.81 11.59
N LYS A 103 7.01 4.58 12.68
CA LYS A 103 7.65 5.91 12.67
C LYS A 103 9.14 5.85 12.37
N LEU A 104 9.83 4.80 12.85
CA LEU A 104 11.24 4.54 12.54
C LEU A 104 11.45 3.93 11.15
N GLY A 105 10.38 3.58 10.42
CA GLY A 105 10.47 3.00 9.09
C GLY A 105 11.00 1.57 9.07
N ILE A 106 10.79 0.79 10.15
CA ILE A 106 11.29 -0.59 10.29
C ILE A 106 10.39 -1.59 9.56
N TYR A 107 9.06 -1.47 9.71
CA TYR A 107 8.13 -2.48 9.21
C TYR A 107 8.04 -2.55 7.68
N PRO A 108 7.94 -1.45 6.93
CA PRO A 108 7.81 -1.54 5.48
C PRO A 108 8.98 -2.25 4.80
N PRO A 109 10.25 -1.98 5.12
CA PRO A 109 11.37 -2.74 4.56
C PRO A 109 11.34 -4.23 4.91
N LEU A 110 10.93 -4.60 6.13
CA LEU A 110 10.80 -6.00 6.52
C LEU A 110 9.65 -6.71 5.77
N ILE A 111 8.57 -6.01 5.45
CA ILE A 111 7.53 -6.54 4.57
C ILE A 111 8.09 -6.73 3.16
N PHE A 112 8.89 -5.78 2.64
CA PHE A 112 9.55 -5.94 1.35
C PHE A 112 10.50 -7.13 1.31
N LEU A 113 11.20 -7.44 2.41
CA LEU A 113 11.99 -8.67 2.54
C LEU A 113 11.09 -9.91 2.34
N GLY A 114 9.96 -9.98 3.03
CA GLY A 114 9.00 -11.08 2.88
C GLY A 114 8.43 -11.18 1.47
N ILE A 115 8.00 -10.05 0.88
CA ILE A 115 7.53 -9.99 -0.52
C ILE A 115 8.60 -10.51 -1.47
N GLY A 116 9.87 -10.15 -1.28
CA GLY A 116 10.98 -10.61 -2.09
C GLY A 116 11.14 -12.13 -2.09
N THR A 117 10.95 -12.78 -0.93
CA THR A 117 11.03 -14.24 -0.81
C THR A 117 9.90 -14.97 -1.53
N MET A 118 8.74 -14.34 -1.68
CA MET A 118 7.57 -14.93 -2.35
C MET A 118 7.51 -14.60 -3.84
N THR A 119 8.13 -13.52 -4.27
CA THR A 119 8.06 -13.01 -5.64
C THR A 119 8.94 -13.84 -6.58
N ASP A 120 8.42 -14.13 -7.79
CA ASP A 120 9.19 -14.70 -8.90
C ASP A 120 9.51 -13.60 -9.92
N PHE A 121 10.80 -13.27 -10.04
CA PHE A 121 11.29 -12.28 -10.99
C PHE A 121 11.63 -12.88 -12.38
N ALA A 122 11.52 -14.19 -12.56
CA ALA A 122 11.81 -14.83 -13.84
C ALA A 122 11.01 -14.24 -15.01
N PRO A 123 9.71 -13.89 -14.89
CA PRO A 123 8.98 -13.24 -15.98
C PRO A 123 9.58 -11.89 -16.39
N LEU A 124 10.08 -11.11 -15.44
CA LEU A 124 10.72 -9.82 -15.69
C LEU A 124 12.11 -10.02 -16.34
N ILE A 125 12.92 -10.96 -15.85
CA ILE A 125 14.24 -11.30 -16.41
C ILE A 125 14.09 -11.84 -17.82
N SER A 126 13.06 -12.67 -18.06
CA SER A 126 12.77 -13.23 -19.37
C SER A 126 12.37 -12.17 -20.42
N ASN A 127 11.63 -11.15 -20.00
CA ASN A 127 11.18 -10.05 -20.85
C ASN A 127 11.42 -8.68 -20.17
N PRO A 128 12.66 -8.15 -20.22
CA PRO A 128 12.98 -6.86 -19.59
C PRO A 128 12.18 -5.66 -20.09
N LYS A 129 11.59 -5.75 -21.31
CA LYS A 129 10.70 -4.71 -21.85
C LYS A 129 9.47 -4.47 -20.98
N SER A 130 9.09 -5.44 -20.15
CA SER A 130 8.00 -5.30 -19.18
C SER A 130 8.28 -4.27 -18.07
N LEU A 131 9.55 -3.88 -17.85
CA LEU A 131 9.92 -2.72 -17.00
C LEU A 131 9.22 -1.43 -17.47
N LEU A 132 9.06 -1.24 -18.77
CA LEU A 132 8.40 -0.05 -19.32
C LEU A 132 6.92 0.01 -18.89
N LEU A 133 6.25 -1.14 -18.80
CA LEU A 133 4.85 -1.20 -18.36
C LEU A 133 4.72 -0.89 -16.86
N GLY A 134 5.64 -1.42 -16.05
CA GLY A 134 5.72 -1.06 -14.63
C GLY A 134 6.02 0.43 -14.42
N ALA A 135 6.98 0.97 -15.16
CA ALA A 135 7.30 2.40 -15.12
C ALA A 135 6.12 3.28 -15.56
N ALA A 136 5.41 2.89 -16.62
CA ALA A 136 4.24 3.62 -17.10
C ALA A 136 3.12 3.67 -16.04
N ALA A 137 2.90 2.61 -15.29
CA ALA A 137 1.91 2.62 -14.22
C ALA A 137 2.25 3.59 -13.07
N GLN A 138 3.55 3.92 -12.88
CA GLN A 138 3.96 4.92 -11.87
C GLN A 138 3.53 6.35 -12.25
N PHE A 139 3.07 6.61 -13.48
CA PHE A 139 2.39 7.87 -13.80
C PHE A 139 1.17 8.10 -12.89
N GLY A 140 0.59 7.05 -12.31
CA GLY A 140 -0.41 7.17 -11.25
C GLY A 140 0.09 7.99 -10.06
N ILE A 141 1.33 7.79 -9.61
CA ILE A 141 1.95 8.52 -8.50
C ILE A 141 2.12 10.01 -8.87
N PHE A 142 2.79 10.28 -9.98
CA PHE A 142 3.09 11.65 -10.39
C PHE A 142 1.82 12.44 -10.77
N GLY A 143 0.86 11.79 -11.44
CA GLY A 143 -0.44 12.38 -11.75
C GLY A 143 -1.24 12.74 -10.50
N THR A 144 -1.16 11.92 -9.46
CA THR A 144 -1.81 12.19 -8.17
C THR A 144 -1.15 13.34 -7.44
N TYR A 145 0.18 13.44 -7.48
CA TYR A 145 0.87 14.60 -6.95
C TYR A 145 0.36 15.90 -7.60
N MET A 146 0.29 15.93 -8.93
CA MET A 146 -0.23 17.07 -9.67
C MET A 146 -1.68 17.38 -9.32
N GLY A 147 -2.52 16.34 -9.19
CA GLY A 147 -3.92 16.48 -8.77
C GLY A 147 -4.06 17.06 -7.36
N ALA A 148 -3.27 16.59 -6.40
CA ALA A 148 -3.25 17.12 -5.03
C ALA A 148 -2.78 18.59 -4.99
N ARG A 149 -1.77 18.94 -5.78
CA ARG A 149 -1.28 20.33 -5.91
C ARG A 149 -2.30 21.24 -6.59
N LEU A 150 -3.01 20.73 -7.59
CA LEU A 150 -4.08 21.46 -8.26
C LEU A 150 -5.24 21.73 -7.29
N LEU A 151 -5.67 20.74 -6.50
CA LEU A 151 -6.69 20.94 -5.47
C LEU A 151 -6.24 21.98 -4.42
N ALA A 152 -5.00 21.95 -3.99
CA ALA A 152 -4.46 22.94 -3.08
C ALA A 152 -4.47 24.35 -3.72
N ALA A 153 -4.16 24.47 -5.01
CA ALA A 153 -4.19 25.74 -5.73
C ALA A 153 -5.60 26.33 -5.90
N THR A 154 -6.64 25.47 -5.93
CA THR A 154 -8.05 25.93 -5.97
C THR A 154 -8.56 26.44 -4.62
N GLY A 155 -7.82 26.23 -3.53
CA GLY A 155 -8.24 26.59 -2.17
C GLY A 155 -9.31 25.69 -1.57
N LEU A 156 -9.70 24.59 -2.25
CA LEU A 156 -10.68 23.60 -1.74
C LEU A 156 -10.12 22.82 -0.55
N VAL A 157 -8.82 22.50 -0.59
CA VAL A 157 -8.10 21.82 0.49
C VAL A 157 -6.66 22.34 0.52
N ASP A 158 -6.18 22.65 1.70
CA ASP A 158 -4.81 23.11 1.89
C ASP A 158 -3.89 21.88 2.13
N PHE A 159 -3.35 21.33 1.04
CA PHE A 159 -2.30 20.29 1.09
C PHE A 159 -0.92 20.93 0.88
N THR A 160 -0.04 20.74 1.84
CA THR A 160 1.37 21.09 1.68
C THR A 160 2.04 20.25 0.59
N GLN A 161 3.25 20.64 0.16
CA GLN A 161 4.01 19.82 -0.81
C GLN A 161 4.32 18.42 -0.26
N LYS A 162 4.72 18.31 1.02
CA LYS A 162 4.98 17.03 1.71
C LYS A 162 3.72 16.17 1.77
N GLN A 163 2.58 16.76 2.15
CA GLN A 163 1.29 16.06 2.17
C GLN A 163 0.86 15.60 0.77
N SER A 164 1.04 16.44 -0.25
CA SER A 164 0.74 16.08 -1.65
C SER A 164 1.62 14.92 -2.14
N ALA A 165 2.91 14.90 -1.75
CA ALA A 165 3.82 13.80 -2.06
C ALA A 165 3.44 12.50 -1.33
N ALA A 166 3.01 12.59 -0.06
CA ALA A 166 2.50 11.45 0.69
C ALA A 166 1.19 10.88 0.10
N ILE A 167 0.28 11.75 -0.36
CA ILE A 167 -0.95 11.31 -1.04
C ILE A 167 -0.64 10.67 -2.38
N ALA A 168 0.33 11.20 -3.10
CA ALA A 168 0.71 10.75 -4.43
C ALA A 168 1.05 9.26 -4.49
N ILE A 169 1.72 8.74 -3.45
CA ILE A 169 2.21 7.35 -3.43
C ILE A 169 1.08 6.31 -3.51
N ILE A 170 -0.16 6.68 -3.14
CA ILE A 170 -1.34 5.81 -3.29
C ILE A 170 -1.50 5.34 -4.74
N GLY A 171 -1.11 6.18 -5.71
CA GLY A 171 -1.18 5.85 -7.13
C GLY A 171 -0.29 4.69 -7.59
N GLY A 172 0.70 4.31 -6.79
CA GLY A 172 1.52 3.11 -7.02
C GLY A 172 0.81 1.80 -6.65
N ALA A 173 -0.28 1.86 -5.89
CA ALA A 173 -1.00 0.71 -5.35
C ALA A 173 -0.11 -0.24 -4.53
N ASP A 174 0.72 0.34 -3.68
CA ASP A 174 1.69 -0.35 -2.83
C ASP A 174 1.52 0.13 -1.37
N GLY A 175 0.85 -0.69 -0.57
CA GLY A 175 0.51 -0.34 0.81
C GLY A 175 1.73 -0.09 1.71
N PRO A 176 2.71 -1.01 1.79
CA PRO A 176 3.94 -0.81 2.55
C PRO A 176 4.72 0.44 2.14
N THR A 177 4.85 0.70 0.84
CA THR A 177 5.48 1.92 0.32
C THR A 177 4.70 3.18 0.71
N ALA A 178 3.37 3.13 0.66
CA ALA A 178 2.53 4.25 1.08
C ALA A 178 2.76 4.59 2.56
N ILE A 179 2.84 3.60 3.43
CA ILE A 179 3.15 3.80 4.85
C ILE A 179 4.57 4.36 5.02
N PHE A 180 5.56 3.83 4.30
CA PHE A 180 6.95 4.28 4.40
C PHE A 180 7.13 5.75 4.03
N VAL A 181 6.52 6.20 2.94
CA VAL A 181 6.58 7.60 2.51
C VAL A 181 5.80 8.50 3.46
N THR A 182 4.57 8.09 3.81
CA THR A 182 3.69 8.92 4.63
C THR A 182 4.21 9.10 6.06
N SER A 183 4.78 8.05 6.66
CA SER A 183 5.36 8.15 8.00
C SER A 183 6.51 9.15 8.10
N ARG A 184 7.17 9.46 6.97
CA ARG A 184 8.26 10.45 6.87
C ARG A 184 7.79 11.82 6.46
N LEU A 185 6.94 11.92 5.43
CA LEU A 185 6.55 13.20 4.82
C LEU A 185 5.32 13.85 5.45
N ALA A 186 4.34 13.04 5.91
CA ALA A 186 3.05 13.52 6.43
C ALA A 186 2.44 12.53 7.44
N PRO A 187 3.09 12.31 8.60
CA PRO A 187 2.64 11.30 9.57
C PRO A 187 1.22 11.55 10.09
N GLU A 188 0.75 12.78 10.08
CA GLU A 188 -0.62 13.16 10.46
C GLU A 188 -1.68 12.62 9.48
N LEU A 189 -1.33 12.32 8.24
CA LEU A 189 -2.21 11.73 7.22
C LEU A 189 -2.11 10.20 7.13
N LEU A 190 -1.25 9.57 7.95
CA LEU A 190 -0.92 8.16 7.82
C LEU A 190 -2.14 7.24 7.86
N GLY A 191 -3.04 7.44 8.82
CA GLY A 191 -4.25 6.63 8.94
C GLY A 191 -5.14 6.75 7.69
N SER A 192 -5.39 7.96 7.21
CA SER A 192 -6.22 8.21 6.04
C SER A 192 -5.62 7.63 4.76
N ILE A 193 -4.30 7.81 4.56
CA ILE A 193 -3.59 7.30 3.39
C ILE A 193 -3.51 5.77 3.42
N ALA A 194 -3.25 5.16 4.58
CA ALA A 194 -3.19 3.72 4.71
C ALA A 194 -4.56 3.06 4.43
N VAL A 195 -5.63 3.58 5.04
CA VAL A 195 -7.00 3.07 4.76
C VAL A 195 -7.34 3.19 3.29
N ALA A 196 -7.04 4.33 2.65
CA ALA A 196 -7.26 4.53 1.23
C ALA A 196 -6.44 3.53 0.40
N ALA A 197 -5.12 3.43 0.61
CA ALA A 197 -4.23 2.56 -0.16
C ALA A 197 -4.66 1.09 -0.09
N TYR A 198 -4.92 0.55 1.10
CA TYR A 198 -5.32 -0.85 1.25
C TYR A 198 -6.74 -1.12 0.75
N SER A 199 -7.66 -0.16 0.93
CA SER A 199 -9.02 -0.29 0.36
C SER A 199 -8.99 -0.36 -1.17
N TYR A 200 -8.13 0.44 -1.84
CA TYR A 200 -8.02 0.39 -3.30
C TYR A 200 -7.30 -0.86 -3.78
N MET A 201 -6.28 -1.34 -3.07
CA MET A 201 -5.68 -2.64 -3.38
C MET A 201 -6.73 -3.75 -3.35
N ALA A 202 -7.61 -3.76 -2.37
CA ALA A 202 -8.71 -4.69 -2.27
C ALA A 202 -9.73 -4.57 -3.44
N LEU A 203 -9.91 -3.36 -3.96
CA LEU A 203 -10.84 -3.07 -5.05
C LEU A 203 -10.23 -3.24 -6.47
N VAL A 204 -8.96 -3.64 -6.59
CA VAL A 204 -8.29 -3.92 -7.88
C VAL A 204 -9.16 -4.77 -8.82
N PRO A 205 -9.77 -5.91 -8.38
CA PRO A 205 -10.60 -6.73 -9.24
C PRO A 205 -11.88 -6.04 -9.74
N VAL A 206 -12.30 -4.97 -9.10
CA VAL A 206 -13.51 -4.20 -9.46
C VAL A 206 -13.16 -3.00 -10.33
N ILE A 207 -12.08 -2.29 -10.01
CA ILE A 207 -11.70 -1.01 -10.65
C ILE A 207 -10.99 -1.26 -12.00
N GLN A 208 -10.09 -2.24 -12.08
CA GLN A 208 -9.27 -2.44 -13.28
C GLN A 208 -10.06 -2.93 -14.50
N PRO A 209 -10.96 -3.94 -14.42
CA PRO A 209 -11.61 -4.51 -15.60
C PRO A 209 -12.39 -3.51 -16.45
N PRO A 210 -13.18 -2.57 -15.90
CA PRO A 210 -13.83 -1.53 -16.69
C PRO A 210 -12.85 -0.66 -17.46
N ILE A 211 -11.76 -0.23 -16.82
CA ILE A 211 -10.73 0.62 -17.44
C ILE A 211 -10.02 -0.13 -18.57
N MET A 212 -9.64 -1.39 -18.32
CA MET A 212 -9.00 -2.25 -19.31
C MET A 212 -9.89 -2.42 -20.54
N LYS A 213 -11.17 -2.72 -20.34
CA LYS A 213 -12.13 -2.90 -21.43
C LYS A 213 -12.41 -1.61 -22.20
N ALA A 214 -12.50 -0.47 -21.52
CA ALA A 214 -12.72 0.84 -22.13
C ALA A 214 -11.54 1.28 -23.02
N LEU A 215 -10.31 0.96 -22.61
CA LEU A 215 -9.10 1.39 -23.33
C LEU A 215 -8.63 0.42 -24.41
N THR A 216 -9.14 -0.81 -24.44
CA THR A 216 -8.69 -1.83 -25.42
C THR A 216 -9.84 -2.34 -26.27
N SER A 217 -9.53 -2.62 -27.54
CA SER A 217 -10.48 -3.28 -28.45
C SER A 217 -10.53 -4.80 -28.19
N LYS A 218 -11.60 -5.46 -28.63
CA LYS A 218 -11.72 -6.93 -28.54
C LYS A 218 -10.57 -7.65 -29.24
N LYS A 219 -10.12 -7.13 -30.39
CA LYS A 219 -8.98 -7.69 -31.14
C LYS A 219 -7.69 -7.66 -30.31
N GLU A 220 -7.42 -6.57 -29.60
CA GLU A 220 -6.25 -6.44 -28.74
C GLU A 220 -6.31 -7.38 -27.53
N ARG A 221 -7.50 -7.55 -26.94
CA ARG A 221 -7.69 -8.42 -25.75
C ARG A 221 -7.56 -9.91 -26.05
N THR A 222 -7.84 -10.33 -27.29
CA THR A 222 -7.76 -11.74 -27.69
C THR A 222 -6.36 -12.19 -28.13
N VAL A 223 -5.38 -11.32 -28.13
CA VAL A 223 -3.98 -11.64 -28.50
C VAL A 223 -3.41 -12.68 -27.54
N VAL A 224 -2.95 -13.81 -28.08
CA VAL A 224 -2.22 -14.85 -27.37
C VAL A 224 -0.72 -14.57 -27.48
N MET A 225 -0.06 -14.42 -26.33
CA MET A 225 1.37 -14.13 -26.27
C MET A 225 2.20 -15.43 -26.36
N LYS A 226 3.36 -15.33 -27.00
CA LYS A 226 4.31 -16.45 -27.09
C LYS A 226 4.90 -16.77 -25.73
N GLN A 227 5.20 -18.04 -25.47
CA GLN A 227 5.82 -18.47 -24.21
C GLN A 227 7.11 -17.72 -23.92
N LEU A 228 7.31 -17.37 -22.65
CA LEU A 228 8.53 -16.73 -22.17
C LEU A 228 9.71 -17.70 -22.27
N ARG A 229 10.92 -17.16 -22.49
CA ARG A 229 12.14 -17.97 -22.43
C ARG A 229 12.40 -18.48 -21.01
N THR A 230 13.03 -19.61 -20.90
CA THR A 230 13.55 -20.12 -19.64
C THR A 230 14.67 -19.21 -19.10
N VAL A 231 14.66 -18.95 -17.80
CA VAL A 231 15.68 -18.16 -17.09
C VAL A 231 16.60 -19.11 -16.35
N THR A 232 17.90 -18.92 -16.49
CA THR A 232 18.91 -19.74 -15.81
C THR A 232 19.01 -19.39 -14.33
N LYS A 233 19.50 -20.33 -13.50
CA LYS A 233 19.73 -20.10 -12.07
C LYS A 233 20.70 -18.94 -11.83
N THR A 234 21.74 -18.82 -12.66
CA THR A 234 22.71 -17.72 -12.56
C THR A 234 22.05 -16.36 -12.79
N GLU A 235 21.19 -16.23 -13.82
CA GLU A 235 20.45 -14.99 -14.05
C GLU A 235 19.58 -14.60 -12.85
N LYS A 236 18.90 -15.59 -12.24
CA LYS A 236 18.05 -15.37 -11.07
C LYS A 236 18.82 -14.92 -9.83
N ILE A 237 20.08 -15.36 -9.65
CA ILE A 237 20.95 -14.96 -8.55
C ILE A 237 21.59 -13.58 -8.82
N VAL A 238 22.03 -13.33 -10.03
CA VAL A 238 22.71 -12.07 -10.40
C VAL A 238 21.72 -10.90 -10.44
N PHE A 239 20.48 -11.14 -10.84
CA PHE A 239 19.45 -10.10 -11.01
C PHE A 239 19.22 -9.27 -9.73
N PRO A 240 18.92 -9.83 -8.55
CA PRO A 240 18.69 -9.04 -7.35
C PRO A 240 19.91 -8.25 -6.90
N ILE A 241 21.11 -8.78 -7.09
CA ILE A 241 22.37 -8.07 -6.77
C ILE A 241 22.53 -6.86 -7.68
N MET A 242 22.38 -7.07 -8.99
CA MET A 242 22.48 -6.02 -10.00
C MET A 242 21.44 -4.91 -9.77
N VAL A 243 20.18 -5.27 -9.56
CA VAL A 243 19.10 -4.30 -9.32
C VAL A 243 19.37 -3.49 -8.04
N THR A 244 19.81 -4.14 -6.95
CA THR A 244 20.17 -3.43 -5.72
C THR A 244 21.26 -2.39 -5.97
N ILE A 245 22.34 -2.77 -6.63
CA ILE A 245 23.47 -1.87 -6.89
C ILE A 245 23.05 -0.70 -7.79
N ILE A 246 22.42 -1.00 -8.93
CA ILE A 246 22.06 0.03 -9.93
C ILE A 246 21.04 1.01 -9.34
N VAL A 247 19.96 0.49 -8.73
CA VAL A 247 18.89 1.35 -8.20
C VAL A 247 19.40 2.19 -7.04
N SER A 248 20.20 1.62 -6.12
CA SER A 248 20.72 2.37 -4.98
C SER A 248 21.75 3.44 -5.36
N LEU A 249 22.49 3.23 -6.46
CA LEU A 249 23.38 4.26 -7.00
C LEU A 249 22.62 5.41 -7.69
N ILE A 250 21.47 5.13 -8.32
CA ILE A 250 20.65 6.15 -8.98
C ILE A 250 19.78 6.89 -7.97
N VAL A 251 19.14 6.17 -7.05
CA VAL A 251 18.22 6.71 -6.02
C VAL A 251 18.59 6.13 -4.66
N PRO A 252 19.54 6.73 -3.92
CA PRO A 252 20.01 6.21 -2.64
C PRO A 252 18.89 5.98 -1.61
N ASP A 253 17.88 6.86 -1.56
CA ASP A 253 16.75 6.74 -0.63
C ASP A 253 15.83 5.54 -0.91
N ALA A 254 15.89 4.95 -2.11
CA ALA A 254 15.20 3.70 -2.43
C ALA A 254 15.95 2.45 -1.96
N ALA A 255 17.22 2.59 -1.56
CA ALA A 255 18.10 1.46 -1.23
C ALA A 255 17.52 0.54 -0.15
N VAL A 256 16.86 1.12 0.86
CA VAL A 256 16.28 0.35 1.97
C VAL A 256 15.15 -0.56 1.47
N LEU A 257 14.20 -0.03 0.69
CA LEU A 257 13.06 -0.82 0.20
C LEU A 257 13.50 -1.82 -0.87
N VAL A 258 14.22 -1.35 -1.89
CA VAL A 258 14.68 -2.20 -3.00
C VAL A 258 15.69 -3.22 -2.51
N GLY A 259 16.62 -2.83 -1.64
CA GLY A 259 17.61 -3.75 -1.06
C GLY A 259 16.97 -4.89 -0.28
N MET A 260 15.97 -4.61 0.56
CA MET A 260 15.26 -5.65 1.31
C MET A 260 14.43 -6.56 0.40
N LEU A 261 13.75 -6.01 -0.62
CA LEU A 261 13.06 -6.78 -1.64
C LEU A 261 14.01 -7.75 -2.36
N MET A 262 15.15 -7.23 -2.81
CA MET A 262 16.15 -8.00 -3.53
C MET A 262 16.89 -8.99 -2.64
N LEU A 263 17.14 -8.67 -1.36
CA LEU A 263 17.68 -9.61 -0.38
C LEU A 263 16.73 -10.81 -0.22
N GLY A 264 15.44 -10.56 -0.05
CA GLY A 264 14.43 -11.64 0.03
C GLY A 264 14.46 -12.54 -1.20
N ASN A 265 14.51 -11.95 -2.38
CA ASN A 265 14.61 -12.70 -3.63
C ASN A 265 15.93 -13.49 -3.75
N LEU A 266 17.05 -12.90 -3.37
CA LEU A 266 18.34 -13.57 -3.36
C LEU A 266 18.35 -14.77 -2.40
N MET A 267 17.74 -14.65 -1.22
CA MET A 267 17.56 -15.76 -0.28
C MET A 267 16.82 -16.92 -0.93
N LYS A 268 15.74 -16.64 -1.67
CA LYS A 268 14.95 -17.64 -2.40
C LYS A 268 15.76 -18.31 -3.52
N GLU A 269 16.34 -17.52 -4.42
CA GLU A 269 16.95 -18.03 -5.65
C GLU A 269 18.32 -18.69 -5.40
N SER A 270 18.99 -18.35 -4.29
CA SER A 270 20.26 -18.98 -3.91
C SER A 270 20.10 -20.46 -3.55
N GLY A 271 19.00 -20.80 -2.86
CA GLY A 271 18.69 -22.16 -2.41
C GLY A 271 19.61 -22.69 -1.31
N VAL A 272 20.37 -21.81 -0.64
CA VAL A 272 21.31 -22.20 0.43
C VAL A 272 20.85 -21.79 1.84
N VAL A 273 19.77 -21.02 1.93
CA VAL A 273 19.22 -20.47 3.18
C VAL A 273 17.72 -20.71 3.33
N ASP A 274 17.21 -21.84 2.86
CA ASP A 274 15.77 -22.15 2.79
C ASP A 274 15.05 -21.94 4.11
N ARG A 275 15.70 -22.25 5.26
CA ARG A 275 15.09 -22.08 6.58
C ARG A 275 14.77 -20.63 6.88
N ILE A 276 15.72 -19.71 6.68
CA ILE A 276 15.49 -18.26 6.92
C ILE A 276 14.60 -17.64 5.84
N GLN A 277 14.69 -18.11 4.61
CA GLN A 277 13.81 -17.66 3.52
C GLN A 277 12.36 -17.97 3.85
N LYS A 278 12.03 -19.18 4.31
CA LYS A 278 10.69 -19.56 4.74
C LYS A 278 10.20 -18.73 5.92
N THR A 279 11.04 -18.54 6.95
CA THR A 279 10.72 -17.69 8.11
C THR A 279 10.45 -16.24 7.67
N ALA A 280 11.26 -15.68 6.77
CA ALA A 280 11.07 -14.31 6.29
C ALA A 280 9.77 -14.13 5.49
N GLY A 281 9.39 -15.12 4.66
CA GLY A 281 8.19 -15.07 3.82
C GLY A 281 6.89 -15.43 4.54
N ASN A 282 6.96 -16.09 5.69
CA ASN A 282 5.78 -16.52 6.44
C ASN A 282 5.73 -15.85 7.82
N GLU A 283 6.48 -16.39 8.81
CA GLU A 283 6.32 -16.00 10.21
C GLU A 283 6.68 -14.53 10.44
N LEU A 284 7.85 -14.10 9.97
CA LEU A 284 8.30 -12.70 10.13
C LEU A 284 7.34 -11.73 9.44
N MET A 285 6.98 -12.02 8.20
CA MET A 285 6.05 -11.18 7.43
C MET A 285 4.70 -11.09 8.12
N ASN A 286 4.15 -12.19 8.64
CA ASN A 286 2.88 -12.21 9.34
C ASN A 286 2.93 -11.40 10.65
N ILE A 287 3.99 -11.56 11.45
CA ILE A 287 4.19 -10.80 12.70
C ILE A 287 4.26 -9.31 12.41
N ILE A 288 5.09 -8.91 11.44
CA ILE A 288 5.26 -7.49 11.07
C ILE A 288 3.97 -6.92 10.48
N THR A 289 3.22 -7.71 9.71
CA THR A 289 1.92 -7.30 9.18
C THR A 289 0.91 -7.02 10.29
N ILE A 290 0.85 -7.87 11.32
CA ILE A 290 -0.01 -7.64 12.50
C ILE A 290 0.39 -6.32 13.20
N PHE A 291 1.68 -6.14 13.48
CA PHE A 291 2.17 -4.96 14.20
C PHE A 291 1.92 -3.67 13.43
N LEU A 292 2.23 -3.68 12.14
CA LEU A 292 2.02 -2.54 11.26
C LEU A 292 0.52 -2.22 11.12
N ALA A 293 -0.30 -3.20 10.75
CA ALA A 293 -1.70 -2.97 10.45
C ALA A 293 -2.48 -2.54 11.70
N LEU A 294 -2.25 -3.19 12.86
CA LEU A 294 -2.88 -2.82 14.12
C LEU A 294 -2.49 -1.40 14.53
N SER A 295 -1.20 -1.07 14.56
CA SER A 295 -0.72 0.24 14.99
C SER A 295 -1.19 1.37 14.06
N VAL A 296 -1.16 1.14 12.74
CA VAL A 296 -1.68 2.11 11.76
C VAL A 296 -3.20 2.27 11.90
N GLY A 297 -3.92 1.18 12.12
CA GLY A 297 -5.36 1.24 12.43
C GLY A 297 -5.65 2.10 13.65
N CYS A 298 -4.84 1.98 14.70
CA CYS A 298 -4.97 2.79 15.91
C CYS A 298 -4.76 4.30 15.66
N THR A 299 -4.03 4.72 14.62
CA THR A 299 -3.88 6.15 14.28
C THR A 299 -5.14 6.77 13.67
N THR A 300 -6.13 5.95 13.30
CA THR A 300 -7.35 6.38 12.61
C THR A 300 -8.44 6.78 13.62
N SER A 301 -8.25 7.90 14.29
CA SER A 301 -9.24 8.45 15.23
C SER A 301 -10.31 9.27 14.51
N ALA A 302 -11.45 9.49 15.17
CA ALA A 302 -12.56 10.28 14.65
C ALA A 302 -12.11 11.69 14.20
N ASN A 303 -11.28 12.35 15.00
CA ASN A 303 -10.81 13.70 14.74
C ASN A 303 -9.84 13.77 13.54
N THR A 304 -9.03 12.75 13.32
CA THR A 304 -8.05 12.70 12.23
C THR A 304 -8.65 12.18 10.93
N PHE A 305 -9.66 11.32 11.00
CA PHE A 305 -10.22 10.64 9.84
C PHE A 305 -11.49 11.30 9.28
N LEU A 306 -12.43 11.73 10.15
CA LEU A 306 -13.70 12.33 9.72
C LEU A 306 -13.55 13.82 9.40
N ASN A 307 -12.77 14.13 8.38
CA ASN A 307 -12.55 15.50 7.92
C ASN A 307 -12.54 15.58 6.38
N THR A 308 -12.68 16.78 5.86
CA THR A 308 -12.72 17.05 4.42
C THR A 308 -11.44 16.58 3.71
N ARG A 309 -10.27 16.68 4.37
CA ARG A 309 -8.98 16.24 3.80
C ARG A 309 -9.01 14.74 3.50
N THR A 310 -9.51 13.92 4.43
CA THR A 310 -9.63 12.46 4.22
C THR A 310 -10.54 12.12 3.05
N LEU A 311 -11.67 12.82 2.89
CA LEU A 311 -12.56 12.61 1.76
C LEU A 311 -11.84 12.87 0.42
N PHE A 312 -11.09 13.97 0.34
CA PHE A 312 -10.29 14.27 -0.86
C PHE A 312 -9.16 13.26 -1.08
N ILE A 313 -8.51 12.76 -0.02
CA ILE A 313 -7.51 11.69 -0.14
C ILE A 313 -8.14 10.42 -0.73
N ILE A 314 -9.33 10.04 -0.28
CA ILE A 314 -10.08 8.90 -0.80
C ILE A 314 -10.40 9.11 -2.29
N VAL A 315 -10.95 10.24 -2.68
CA VAL A 315 -11.28 10.52 -4.09
C VAL A 315 -10.02 10.56 -4.97
N LEU A 316 -8.97 11.25 -4.53
CA LEU A 316 -7.69 11.31 -5.24
C LEU A 316 -7.07 9.92 -5.40
N GLY A 317 -7.13 9.09 -4.37
CA GLY A 317 -6.61 7.73 -4.42
C GLY A 317 -7.31 6.86 -5.47
N LEU A 318 -8.65 6.96 -5.58
CA LEU A 318 -9.42 6.26 -6.61
C LEU A 318 -9.02 6.72 -8.02
N ILE A 319 -8.90 8.04 -8.22
CA ILE A 319 -8.46 8.62 -9.49
C ILE A 319 -7.02 8.19 -9.81
N ALA A 320 -6.15 8.24 -8.82
CA ALA A 320 -4.74 7.84 -8.93
C ALA A 320 -4.57 6.41 -9.42
N PHE A 321 -5.26 5.49 -8.77
CA PHE A 321 -5.24 4.07 -9.11
C PHE A 321 -5.80 3.81 -10.52
N SER A 322 -6.88 4.49 -10.86
CA SER A 322 -7.48 4.42 -12.19
C SER A 322 -6.55 4.96 -13.26
N PHE A 323 -5.87 6.08 -12.98
CA PHE A 323 -4.90 6.70 -13.89
C PHE A 323 -3.65 5.84 -14.09
N GLY A 324 -3.09 5.25 -13.03
CA GLY A 324 -1.96 4.32 -13.12
C GLY A 324 -2.31 3.08 -13.96
N THR A 325 -3.49 2.50 -13.74
CA THR A 325 -4.01 1.39 -14.57
C THR A 325 -4.15 1.79 -16.03
N ALA A 326 -4.72 2.96 -16.31
CA ALA A 326 -4.90 3.48 -17.67
C ALA A 326 -3.55 3.71 -18.37
N ALA A 327 -2.59 4.34 -17.68
CA ALA A 327 -1.26 4.59 -18.22
C ALA A 327 -0.53 3.29 -18.56
N GLY A 328 -0.60 2.28 -17.69
CA GLY A 328 -0.03 0.96 -17.97
C GLY A 328 -0.66 0.29 -19.21
N VAL A 329 -2.00 0.31 -19.32
CA VAL A 329 -2.72 -0.26 -20.49
C VAL A 329 -2.38 0.50 -21.76
N LEU A 330 -2.32 1.84 -21.73
CA LEU A 330 -1.96 2.66 -22.88
C LEU A 330 -0.52 2.38 -23.34
N CYS A 331 0.41 2.25 -22.41
CA CYS A 331 1.78 1.81 -22.74
C CYS A 331 1.77 0.40 -23.37
N GLY A 332 0.94 -0.51 -22.86
CA GLY A 332 0.72 -1.83 -23.46
C GLY A 332 0.20 -1.74 -24.90
N LYS A 333 -0.69 -0.78 -25.22
CA LYS A 333 -1.15 -0.53 -26.59
C LYS A 333 -0.02 -0.01 -27.50
N VAL A 334 0.83 0.87 -26.97
CA VAL A 334 2.02 1.32 -27.72
C VAL A 334 2.92 0.12 -28.02
N MET A 335 3.15 -0.75 -27.05
CA MET A 335 3.93 -1.98 -27.26
C MET A 335 3.24 -2.92 -28.25
N TYR A 336 1.90 -3.07 -28.20
CA TYR A 336 1.14 -3.82 -29.20
C TYR A 336 1.39 -3.29 -30.62
N ALA A 337 1.30 -1.98 -30.81
CA ALA A 337 1.52 -1.35 -32.12
C ALA A 337 2.97 -1.53 -32.59
N LEU A 338 3.97 -1.32 -31.73
CA LEU A 338 5.38 -1.44 -32.07
C LEU A 338 5.82 -2.88 -32.33
N THR A 339 5.13 -3.87 -31.77
CA THR A 339 5.44 -5.31 -31.95
C THR A 339 4.61 -5.97 -33.04
N GLY A 340 3.82 -5.21 -33.81
CA GLY A 340 2.94 -5.77 -34.83
C GLY A 340 1.85 -6.71 -34.26
N GLY A 341 1.36 -6.42 -33.07
CA GLY A 341 0.24 -7.16 -32.44
C GLY A 341 0.66 -8.37 -31.61
N GLN A 342 1.94 -8.50 -31.24
CA GLN A 342 2.42 -9.65 -30.45
C GLN A 342 2.24 -9.51 -28.94
N VAL A 343 2.13 -8.28 -28.41
CA VAL A 343 1.95 -8.01 -27.00
C VAL A 343 0.46 -7.72 -26.70
N ASN A 344 -0.10 -8.43 -25.72
CA ASN A 344 -1.47 -8.15 -25.30
C ASN A 344 -1.47 -6.92 -24.34
N PRO A 345 -2.18 -5.82 -24.69
CA PRO A 345 -2.17 -4.60 -23.87
C PRO A 345 -2.68 -4.77 -22.45
N LEU A 346 -3.48 -5.81 -22.19
CA LEU A 346 -4.03 -6.09 -20.85
C LEU A 346 -2.94 -6.28 -19.80
N ILE A 347 -1.73 -6.79 -20.18
CA ILE A 347 -0.66 -6.98 -19.21
C ILE A 347 -0.15 -5.67 -18.63
N GLY A 348 -0.36 -4.54 -19.32
CA GLY A 348 0.02 -3.22 -18.85
C GLY A 348 -0.75 -2.80 -17.59
N SER A 349 -2.01 -3.26 -17.38
CA SER A 349 -2.75 -3.00 -16.15
C SER A 349 -2.09 -3.59 -14.91
N ALA A 350 -1.25 -4.62 -15.08
CA ALA A 350 -0.52 -5.25 -14.00
C ALA A 350 0.73 -4.44 -13.56
N GLY A 351 1.07 -3.35 -14.26
CA GLY A 351 2.18 -2.48 -13.89
C GLY A 351 2.01 -1.75 -12.54
N VAL A 352 0.81 -1.70 -11.98
CA VAL A 352 0.59 -1.28 -10.60
C VAL A 352 1.13 -2.31 -9.62
N SER A 353 1.61 -1.88 -8.44
CA SER A 353 2.36 -2.73 -7.51
C SER A 353 1.52 -3.72 -6.69
N ALA A 354 0.23 -3.88 -6.97
CA ALA A 354 -0.64 -4.84 -6.29
C ALA A 354 -0.32 -6.30 -6.72
N VAL A 355 0.71 -6.89 -6.12
CA VAL A 355 1.22 -8.23 -6.45
C VAL A 355 0.58 -9.29 -5.56
N PRO A 356 0.12 -10.42 -6.11
CA PRO A 356 -0.02 -10.79 -7.54
C PRO A 356 -1.41 -10.43 -8.10
N MET A 357 -2.19 -9.63 -7.39
CA MET A 357 -3.62 -9.41 -7.68
C MET A 357 -3.86 -8.78 -9.04
N ALA A 358 -3.12 -7.72 -9.41
CA ALA A 358 -3.27 -7.05 -10.68
C ALA A 358 -2.94 -7.97 -11.88
N ALA A 359 -1.94 -8.84 -11.74
CA ALA A 359 -1.63 -9.86 -12.75
C ALA A 359 -2.76 -10.89 -12.92
N ARG A 360 -3.39 -11.31 -11.81
CA ARG A 360 -4.56 -12.21 -11.85
C ARG A 360 -5.76 -11.56 -12.52
N VAL A 361 -5.97 -10.26 -12.32
CA VAL A 361 -7.05 -9.50 -12.98
C VAL A 361 -6.80 -9.45 -14.49
N SER A 362 -5.55 -9.16 -14.92
CA SER A 362 -5.19 -9.19 -16.34
C SER A 362 -5.47 -10.57 -16.97
N GLN A 363 -5.11 -11.66 -16.25
CA GLN A 363 -5.41 -13.03 -16.66
C GLN A 363 -6.92 -13.26 -16.80
N LYS A 364 -7.71 -12.90 -15.77
CA LYS A 364 -9.15 -13.10 -15.74
C LYS A 364 -9.87 -12.38 -16.89
N VAL A 365 -9.49 -11.13 -17.15
CA VAL A 365 -10.04 -10.34 -18.26
C VAL A 365 -9.63 -10.94 -19.61
N GLY A 366 -8.36 -11.35 -19.80
CA GLY A 366 -7.91 -12.00 -21.00
C GLY A 366 -8.62 -13.32 -21.29
N GLN A 367 -8.80 -14.17 -20.30
CA GLN A 367 -9.52 -15.45 -20.43
C GLN A 367 -11.01 -15.26 -20.70
N SER A 368 -11.64 -14.21 -20.19
CA SER A 368 -13.06 -13.93 -20.49
C SER A 368 -13.31 -13.59 -21.96
N GLU A 369 -12.29 -13.10 -22.65
CA GLU A 369 -12.37 -12.76 -24.09
C GLU A 369 -11.88 -13.92 -24.99
N ASN A 370 -10.89 -14.68 -24.51
CA ASN A 370 -10.34 -15.87 -25.19
C ASN A 370 -9.87 -16.89 -24.14
N PRO A 371 -10.55 -18.05 -23.97
CA PRO A 371 -10.18 -19.05 -22.98
C PRO A 371 -8.75 -19.61 -23.11
N SER A 372 -8.16 -19.56 -24.30
CA SER A 372 -6.78 -19.99 -24.55
C SER A 372 -5.73 -18.95 -24.17
N ASN A 373 -6.15 -17.80 -23.62
CA ASN A 373 -5.25 -16.68 -23.34
C ASN A 373 -4.67 -16.77 -21.92
N PHE A 374 -3.44 -17.25 -21.80
CA PHE A 374 -2.72 -17.39 -20.54
C PHE A 374 -1.77 -16.21 -20.33
N LEU A 375 -2.30 -15.11 -19.80
CA LEU A 375 -1.54 -13.87 -19.60
C LEU A 375 -0.81 -13.78 -18.25
N LEU A 376 -1.08 -14.66 -17.28
CA LEU A 376 -0.58 -14.52 -15.90
C LEU A 376 0.93 -14.34 -15.85
N MET A 377 1.69 -15.22 -16.49
CA MET A 377 3.14 -15.16 -16.47
C MET A 377 3.69 -13.90 -17.17
N HIS A 378 3.01 -13.44 -18.22
CA HIS A 378 3.37 -12.20 -18.92
C HIS A 378 3.02 -10.96 -18.09
N ALA A 379 1.92 -10.99 -17.36
CA ALA A 379 1.46 -9.92 -16.47
C ALA A 379 2.29 -9.81 -15.19
N MET A 380 2.89 -10.93 -14.74
CA MET A 380 3.78 -10.91 -13.56
C MET A 380 5.05 -10.06 -13.81
N GLY A 381 5.57 -10.01 -15.03
CA GLY A 381 6.72 -9.16 -15.37
C GLY A 381 6.46 -7.68 -15.05
N PRO A 382 5.46 -7.04 -15.67
CA PRO A 382 5.07 -5.67 -15.32
C PRO A 382 4.69 -5.47 -13.86
N ASN A 383 4.02 -6.47 -13.23
CA ASN A 383 3.57 -6.39 -11.85
C ASN A 383 4.75 -6.26 -10.88
N VAL A 384 5.76 -7.09 -11.06
CA VAL A 384 6.98 -7.06 -10.25
C VAL A 384 7.82 -5.81 -10.56
N ALA A 385 7.85 -5.38 -11.83
CA ALA A 385 8.47 -4.11 -12.23
C ALA A 385 7.80 -2.92 -11.53
N GLY A 386 6.49 -2.98 -11.31
CA GLY A 386 5.73 -1.98 -10.55
C GLY A 386 6.20 -1.84 -9.11
N VAL A 387 6.53 -2.95 -8.43
CA VAL A 387 7.04 -2.91 -7.03
C VAL A 387 8.39 -2.21 -6.96
N ILE A 388 9.29 -2.52 -7.90
CA ILE A 388 10.57 -1.79 -7.99
C ILE A 388 10.29 -0.30 -8.29
N GLY A 389 9.36 -0.03 -9.20
CA GLY A 389 8.98 1.33 -9.60
C GLY A 389 8.40 2.15 -8.46
N SER A 390 7.50 1.59 -7.65
CA SER A 390 6.92 2.28 -6.48
C SER A 390 7.98 2.55 -5.41
N ALA A 391 8.91 1.62 -5.15
CA ALA A 391 10.01 1.82 -4.21
C ALA A 391 10.98 2.91 -4.69
N VAL A 392 11.28 2.95 -5.99
CA VAL A 392 12.09 4.03 -6.59
C VAL A 392 11.37 5.38 -6.50
N ALA A 393 10.08 5.42 -6.83
CA ALA A 393 9.28 6.64 -6.72
C ALA A 393 9.21 7.13 -5.26
N ALA A 394 9.10 6.22 -4.29
CA ALA A 394 9.16 6.56 -2.87
C ALA A 394 10.50 7.22 -2.50
N GLY A 395 11.62 6.66 -2.94
CA GLY A 395 12.94 7.25 -2.75
C GLY A 395 13.04 8.65 -3.34
N ILE A 396 12.55 8.83 -4.58
CA ILE A 396 12.53 10.15 -5.23
C ILE A 396 11.68 11.16 -4.43
N LEU A 397 10.48 10.77 -3.99
CA LEU A 397 9.61 11.67 -3.22
C LEU A 397 10.23 12.05 -1.88
N ILE A 398 10.89 11.11 -1.20
CA ILE A 398 11.58 11.37 0.06
C ILE A 398 12.79 12.29 -0.18
N ASN A 399 13.57 12.06 -1.22
CA ASN A 399 14.72 12.90 -1.56
C ASN A 399 14.34 14.35 -1.87
N ILE A 400 13.22 14.56 -2.57
CA ILE A 400 12.78 15.90 -2.98
C ILE A 400 12.09 16.65 -1.84
N PHE A 401 11.28 15.95 -1.04
CA PHE A 401 10.37 16.58 -0.06
C PHE A 401 10.67 16.22 1.39
N GLY A 402 11.63 15.34 1.67
CA GLY A 402 12.00 14.86 3.01
C GLY A 402 12.80 15.81 3.90
#